data_498ed86baa391d1d796d8d26d3534dd5
#
_entry.id   498ed86baa391d1d796d8d26d3534dd5
#
_cell.length_a   1.000
_cell.length_b   1.000
_cell.length_c   1.000
_cell.angle_alpha   90.00
_cell.angle_beta   90.00
_cell.angle_gamma   90.00
#
_symmetry.space_group_name_H-M   'P 1'
#
loop_
_entity.id
_entity.type
_entity.pdbx_description
1 polymer ?
#
loop_
_entity_poly.entity_id
_entity_poly.type
_entity_poly.pdbx_seq_one_letter_code
_entity_poly.pdbx_strand_id
1 'polypeptide(L)'
;MKFFICGSALRGQPDNKNLLDARFAGEAQTAPKYRLHSVRGEHPGIYEVAEGGISIRGEIYEMTEAQHAHLISTEPPDLYEAPIELSDGTRVSAMIYPRALIEERGYPDISHYGGWAAYMAAAP
;
A
#
# COMPACT_ATOMS: atom_id res chain seq x y z
N MET A 1 11.26 12.36 4.28
CA MET A 1 11.16 10.92 4.57
C MET A 1 10.59 10.19 3.38
N LYS A 2 10.97 8.94 3.20
CA LYS A 2 10.43 8.11 2.13
C LYS A 2 9.21 7.31 2.60
N PHE A 3 8.23 7.17 1.72
CA PHE A 3 7.00 6.45 2.01
C PHE A 3 6.61 5.60 0.80
N PHE A 4 6.21 4.33 1.05
CA PHE A 4 5.77 3.43 0.00
C PHE A 4 4.26 3.51 -0.14
N ILE A 5 3.80 3.82 -1.34
CA ILE A 5 2.37 3.89 -1.69
C ILE A 5 2.06 2.70 -2.60
N CYS A 6 1.02 1.94 -2.26
CA CYS A 6 0.64 0.79 -3.07
C CYS A 6 -0.87 0.70 -3.31
N GLY A 7 -1.62 1.77 -3.04
CA GLY A 7 -3.07 1.71 -3.11
C GLY A 7 -3.72 2.90 -3.79
N SER A 8 -4.77 3.42 -3.16
CA SER A 8 -5.61 4.46 -3.76
C SER A 8 -4.90 5.80 -3.97
N ALA A 9 -3.72 5.99 -3.38
CA ALA A 9 -2.92 7.20 -3.58
C ALA A 9 -1.86 7.06 -4.69
N LEU A 10 -1.79 5.93 -5.38
CA LEU A 10 -0.92 5.76 -6.55
C LEU A 10 -1.29 6.77 -7.64
N ARG A 11 -0.32 7.09 -8.51
CA ARG A 11 -0.59 7.94 -9.69
C ARG A 11 -1.74 7.33 -10.49
N GLY A 12 -2.68 8.17 -10.90
CA GLY A 12 -3.86 7.74 -11.64
C GLY A 12 -4.99 7.21 -10.78
N GLN A 13 -4.82 7.14 -9.47
CA GLN A 13 -5.86 6.70 -8.55
C GLN A 13 -6.50 7.91 -7.85
N PRO A 14 -7.74 7.74 -7.34
CA PRO A 14 -8.52 8.89 -6.82
C PRO A 14 -7.87 9.69 -5.70
N ASP A 15 -7.08 9.04 -4.86
CA ASP A 15 -6.52 9.67 -3.66
C ASP A 15 -5.09 10.19 -3.84
N ASN A 16 -4.56 10.16 -5.07
CA ASN A 16 -3.22 10.69 -5.35
C ASN A 16 -3.08 12.15 -4.89
N LYS A 17 -4.15 12.93 -4.99
CA LYS A 17 -4.20 14.32 -4.53
C LYS A 17 -3.83 14.47 -3.04
N ASN A 18 -4.03 13.44 -2.24
CA ASN A 18 -3.74 13.47 -0.81
C ASN A 18 -2.24 13.52 -0.50
N LEU A 19 -1.40 13.28 -1.51
CA LEU A 19 0.06 13.37 -1.37
C LEU A 19 0.58 14.82 -1.35
N LEU A 20 -0.27 15.81 -1.68
CA LEU A 20 0.05 17.25 -1.67
C LEU A 20 1.38 17.55 -2.39
N ASP A 21 1.51 17.04 -3.60
CA ASP A 21 2.71 17.25 -4.44
C ASP A 21 4.01 16.69 -3.86
N ALA A 22 3.93 15.68 -2.99
CA ALA A 22 5.11 14.97 -2.54
C ALA A 22 5.91 14.45 -3.74
N ARG A 23 7.24 14.49 -3.63
CA ARG A 23 8.12 14.17 -4.76
C ARG A 23 8.08 12.67 -5.09
N PHE A 24 7.69 12.35 -6.32
CA PHE A 24 7.75 10.99 -6.82
C PHE A 24 9.22 10.57 -6.96
N ALA A 25 9.62 9.52 -6.25
CA ALA A 25 11.01 9.05 -6.22
C ALA A 25 11.21 7.76 -7.04
N GLY A 26 10.16 7.23 -7.64
CA GLY A 26 10.28 6.07 -8.53
C GLY A 26 9.30 4.96 -8.20
N GLU A 27 9.20 4.01 -9.12
CA GLU A 27 8.44 2.79 -8.90
C GLU A 27 9.27 1.83 -8.05
N ALA A 28 8.59 0.98 -7.27
CA ALA A 28 9.24 0.00 -6.41
C ALA A 28 8.32 -1.18 -6.19
N GLN A 29 8.87 -2.25 -5.64
CA GLN A 29 8.06 -3.38 -5.19
C GLN A 29 8.63 -3.91 -3.88
N THR A 30 7.78 -4.56 -3.10
CA THR A 30 8.18 -5.15 -1.84
C THR A 30 8.98 -6.44 -2.06
N ALA A 31 9.72 -6.86 -1.04
CA ALA A 31 10.20 -8.23 -0.97
C ALA A 31 8.99 -9.19 -1.03
N PRO A 32 9.17 -10.46 -1.45
CA PRO A 32 8.06 -11.41 -1.61
C PRO A 32 7.56 -11.94 -0.26
N LYS A 33 7.10 -11.07 0.61
CA LYS A 33 6.73 -11.39 1.98
C LYS A 33 5.31 -10.95 2.35
N TYR A 34 4.52 -10.43 1.41
CA TYR A 34 3.26 -9.76 1.73
C TYR A 34 2.10 -10.37 0.98
N ARG A 35 0.89 -10.24 1.58
CA ARG A 35 -0.37 -10.56 0.90
C ARG A 35 -1.14 -9.27 0.67
N LEU A 36 -1.98 -9.27 -0.35
CA LEU A 36 -2.74 -8.10 -0.78
C LEU A 36 -4.22 -8.46 -0.83
N HIS A 37 -5.05 -7.71 -0.12
CA HIS A 37 -6.50 -7.90 -0.10
C HIS A 37 -7.22 -6.62 -0.51
N SER A 38 -8.43 -6.76 -1.03
CA SER A 38 -9.27 -5.62 -1.35
C SER A 38 -10.18 -5.32 -0.16
N VAL A 39 -10.04 -4.12 0.40
CA VAL A 39 -10.92 -3.64 1.46
C VAL A 39 -12.08 -2.89 0.81
N ARG A 40 -13.16 -3.60 0.59
CA ARG A 40 -14.41 -3.09 0.02
C ARG A 40 -14.26 -2.47 -1.39
N GLY A 41 -13.21 -2.82 -2.12
CA GLY A 41 -12.93 -2.22 -3.41
C GLY A 41 -12.46 -0.77 -3.35
N GLU A 42 -12.20 -0.25 -2.16
CA GLU A 42 -11.84 1.15 -1.94
C GLU A 42 -10.34 1.36 -1.81
N HIS A 43 -9.66 0.45 -1.11
CA HIS A 43 -8.22 0.50 -0.93
C HIS A 43 -7.69 -0.90 -0.60
N PRO A 44 -6.38 -1.13 -0.75
CA PRO A 44 -5.82 -2.43 -0.38
C PRO A 44 -5.58 -2.53 1.12
N GLY A 45 -5.53 -3.78 1.60
CA GLY A 45 -4.96 -4.10 2.89
C GLY A 45 -3.79 -5.04 2.66
N ILE A 46 -2.63 -4.73 3.21
CA ILE A 46 -1.44 -5.58 3.08
C ILE A 46 -0.91 -5.95 4.46
N TYR A 47 -0.31 -7.13 4.56
CA TYR A 47 0.36 -7.59 5.77
C TYR A 47 1.46 -8.58 5.43
N GLU A 48 2.44 -8.71 6.32
CA GLU A 48 3.56 -9.62 6.13
C GLU A 48 3.15 -11.04 6.53
N VAL A 49 3.68 -12.03 5.79
CA VAL A 49 3.47 -13.45 6.06
C VAL A 49 4.81 -14.18 6.10
N ALA A 50 4.85 -15.31 6.83
CA ALA A 50 6.05 -16.14 6.89
C ALA A 50 6.22 -16.97 5.63
N GLU A 51 5.11 -17.38 5.00
CA GLU A 51 5.11 -18.20 3.79
C GLU A 51 4.00 -17.73 2.85
N GLY A 52 4.19 -17.92 1.54
CA GLY A 52 3.18 -17.61 0.55
C GLY A 52 3.06 -16.13 0.23
N GLY A 53 4.08 -15.32 0.55
CA GLY A 53 4.07 -13.91 0.23
C GLY A 53 4.42 -13.63 -1.22
N ILE A 54 3.98 -12.46 -1.68
CA ILE A 54 4.30 -11.94 -3.02
C ILE A 54 4.98 -10.59 -2.91
N SER A 55 5.61 -10.16 -4.00
CA SER A 55 6.10 -8.78 -4.15
C SER A 55 4.94 -7.91 -4.61
N ILE A 56 4.67 -6.85 -3.88
CA ILE A 56 3.59 -5.91 -4.19
C ILE A 56 4.19 -4.69 -4.88
N ARG A 57 3.66 -4.32 -6.05
CA ARG A 57 4.11 -3.14 -6.79
C ARG A 57 3.54 -1.86 -6.19
N GLY A 58 4.36 -0.82 -6.23
CA GLY A 58 3.95 0.48 -5.71
C GLY A 58 4.92 1.57 -6.15
N GLU A 59 4.88 2.67 -5.41
CA GLU A 59 5.65 3.89 -5.71
C GLU A 59 6.26 4.44 -4.43
N ILE A 60 7.44 5.05 -4.56
CA ILE A 60 8.11 5.72 -3.44
C ILE A 60 7.95 7.22 -3.60
N TYR A 61 7.59 7.89 -2.52
CA TYR A 61 7.50 9.35 -2.45
C TYR A 61 8.39 9.90 -1.35
N GLU A 62 9.06 11.00 -1.65
CA GLU A 62 9.77 11.81 -0.65
C GLU A 62 8.78 12.82 -0.10
N MET A 63 8.61 12.85 1.21
CA MET A 63 7.61 13.69 1.87
C MET A 63 8.23 14.61 2.92
N THR A 64 7.68 15.82 3.03
CA THR A 64 7.91 16.66 4.19
C THR A 64 7.08 16.15 5.35
N GLU A 65 7.37 16.63 6.55
CA GLU A 65 6.55 16.28 7.73
C GLU A 65 5.08 16.69 7.54
N ALA A 66 4.84 17.85 6.93
CA ALA A 66 3.49 18.34 6.69
C ALA A 66 2.74 17.44 5.69
N GLN A 67 3.41 17.03 4.61
CA GLN A 67 2.81 16.12 3.62
C GLN A 67 2.49 14.77 4.25
N HIS A 68 3.39 14.24 5.06
CA HIS A 68 3.18 12.97 5.76
C HIS A 68 2.00 13.07 6.74
N ALA A 69 1.94 14.13 7.54
CA ALA A 69 0.85 14.32 8.48
C ALA A 69 -0.50 14.40 7.77
N HIS A 70 -0.55 15.11 6.63
CA HIS A 70 -1.78 15.21 5.84
C HIS A 70 -2.20 13.84 5.31
N LEU A 71 -1.25 13.09 4.73
CA LEU A 71 -1.53 11.76 4.20
C LEU A 71 -2.12 10.86 5.29
N ILE A 72 -1.50 10.82 6.46
CA ILE A 72 -1.98 10.00 7.58
C ILE A 72 -3.39 10.42 8.00
N SER A 73 -3.68 11.72 7.97
CA SER A 73 -5.01 12.23 8.35
C SER A 73 -6.11 11.82 7.38
N THR A 74 -5.76 11.46 6.14
CA THR A 74 -6.71 11.06 5.10
C THR A 74 -6.88 9.55 4.98
N GLU A 75 -6.08 8.76 5.72
CA GLU A 75 -6.13 7.31 5.61
C GLU A 75 -7.44 6.74 6.16
N PRO A 76 -7.99 5.70 5.50
CA PRO A 76 -9.16 4.99 6.02
C PRO A 76 -8.90 4.38 7.40
N PRO A 77 -9.98 4.09 8.16
CA PRO A 77 -9.82 3.48 9.48
C PRO A 77 -9.13 2.12 9.42
N ASP A 78 -8.53 1.75 10.53
CA ASP A 78 -7.84 0.48 10.77
C ASP A 78 -6.44 0.38 10.16
N LEU A 79 -6.07 1.24 9.22
CA LEU A 79 -4.71 1.28 8.70
C LEU A 79 -3.75 1.86 9.74
N TYR A 80 -2.54 1.31 9.78
CA TYR A 80 -1.50 1.83 10.65
C TYR A 80 -0.17 1.84 9.91
N GLU A 81 0.69 2.78 10.27
CA GLU A 81 2.00 2.93 9.65
C GLU A 81 3.00 1.95 10.25
N ALA A 82 3.77 1.27 9.38
CA ALA A 82 4.83 0.37 9.82
C ALA A 82 5.88 0.25 8.71
N PRO A 83 7.12 -0.10 9.05
CA PRO A 83 8.12 -0.34 8.01
C PRO A 83 7.84 -1.63 7.25
N ILE A 84 8.07 -1.57 5.93
CA ILE A 84 8.02 -2.75 5.07
C ILE A 84 9.40 -2.92 4.41
N GLU A 85 9.67 -4.11 3.91
CA GLU A 85 10.92 -4.40 3.20
C GLU A 85 10.67 -4.34 1.70
N LEU A 86 11.52 -3.58 0.99
CA LEU A 86 11.51 -3.53 -0.46
C LEU A 86 12.34 -4.68 -1.04
N SER A 87 12.21 -4.91 -2.36
CA SER A 87 12.90 -6.00 -3.04
C SER A 87 14.43 -5.89 -2.98
N ASP A 88 14.96 -4.68 -2.79
CA ASP A 88 16.40 -4.46 -2.65
C ASP A 88 16.90 -4.61 -1.20
N GLY A 89 16.01 -4.98 -0.28
CA GLY A 89 16.35 -5.17 1.12
C GLY A 89 16.23 -3.93 1.99
N THR A 90 15.97 -2.75 1.41
CA THR A 90 15.77 -1.54 2.21
C THR A 90 14.39 -1.54 2.85
N ARG A 91 14.25 -0.79 3.94
CA ARG A 91 12.98 -0.68 4.66
C ARG A 91 12.46 0.75 4.56
N VAL A 92 11.16 0.88 4.29
CA VAL A 92 10.48 2.17 4.21
C VAL A 92 9.13 2.06 4.91
N SER A 93 8.59 3.20 5.33
CA SER A 93 7.25 3.24 5.93
C SER A 93 6.16 3.01 4.90
N ALA A 94 5.11 2.32 5.30
CA ALA A 94 3.92 2.09 4.50
C ALA A 94 2.72 1.91 5.42
N MET A 95 1.51 1.91 4.85
CA MET A 95 0.30 1.64 5.60
C MET A 95 -0.02 0.14 5.56
N ILE A 96 -0.22 -0.44 6.73
CA ILE A 96 -0.50 -1.87 6.92
C ILE A 96 -1.91 -2.02 7.46
N TYR A 97 -2.57 -3.11 7.08
CA TYR A 97 -3.90 -3.46 7.60
C TYR A 97 -3.80 -4.68 8.51
N PRO A 98 -4.48 -4.69 9.67
CA PRO A 98 -4.40 -5.85 10.59
C PRO A 98 -4.93 -7.13 9.92
N ARG A 99 -4.09 -8.16 9.87
CA ARG A 99 -4.47 -9.44 9.28
C ARG A 99 -5.73 -10.02 9.92
N ALA A 100 -5.84 -9.91 11.24
CA ALA A 100 -7.00 -10.44 11.97
C ALA A 100 -8.31 -9.84 11.48
N LEU A 101 -8.32 -8.53 11.17
CA LEU A 101 -9.52 -7.86 10.65
C LEU A 101 -9.86 -8.31 9.24
N ILE A 102 -8.85 -8.53 8.40
CA ILE A 102 -9.04 -9.03 7.03
C ILE A 102 -9.71 -10.41 7.10
N GLU A 103 -9.21 -11.30 7.95
CA GLU A 103 -9.75 -12.65 8.09
C GLU A 103 -11.17 -12.62 8.68
N GLU A 104 -11.38 -11.83 9.72
CA GLU A 104 -12.69 -11.70 10.35
C GLU A 104 -13.76 -11.17 9.39
N ARG A 105 -13.40 -10.17 8.58
CA ARG A 105 -14.33 -9.52 7.65
C ARG A 105 -14.42 -10.22 6.30
N GLY A 106 -13.55 -11.18 6.01
CA GLY A 106 -13.56 -11.95 4.79
C GLY A 106 -13.22 -11.15 3.55
N TYR A 107 -12.33 -10.16 3.65
CA TYR A 107 -11.93 -9.36 2.50
C TYR A 107 -11.19 -10.21 1.47
N PRO A 108 -11.53 -10.06 0.16
CA PRO A 108 -10.95 -10.92 -0.89
C PRO A 108 -9.43 -10.77 -1.01
N ASP A 109 -8.75 -11.91 -1.17
CA ASP A 109 -7.32 -11.93 -1.47
C ASP A 109 -7.14 -11.65 -2.97
N ILE A 110 -6.43 -10.57 -3.29
CA ILE A 110 -6.17 -10.15 -4.67
C ILE A 110 -4.67 -10.19 -4.98
N SER A 111 -3.90 -10.95 -4.20
CA SER A 111 -2.45 -11.02 -4.34
C SER A 111 -2.00 -11.46 -5.73
N HIS A 112 -2.80 -12.28 -6.43
CA HIS A 112 -2.46 -12.75 -7.77
C HIS A 112 -2.39 -11.63 -8.82
N TYR A 113 -2.93 -10.45 -8.54
CA TYR A 113 -2.77 -9.29 -9.42
C TYR A 113 -1.40 -8.62 -9.27
N GLY A 114 -0.70 -8.84 -8.15
CA GLY A 114 0.61 -8.26 -7.90
C GLY A 114 0.62 -6.80 -7.50
N GLY A 115 -0.53 -6.14 -7.50
CA GLY A 115 -0.66 -4.74 -7.11
C GLY A 115 -2.06 -4.20 -7.30
N TRP A 116 -2.34 -3.09 -6.63
CA TRP A 116 -3.67 -2.46 -6.65
C TRP A 116 -4.05 -1.91 -8.02
N ALA A 117 -3.09 -1.29 -8.72
CA ALA A 117 -3.36 -0.71 -10.04
C ALA A 117 -3.82 -1.78 -11.03
N ALA A 118 -3.16 -2.94 -11.03
CA ALA A 118 -3.53 -4.05 -11.91
C ALA A 118 -4.91 -4.61 -11.54
N TYR A 119 -5.20 -4.71 -10.25
CA TYR A 119 -6.51 -5.14 -9.78
C TYR A 119 -7.61 -4.18 -10.24
N MET A 120 -7.41 -2.88 -10.06
CA MET A 120 -8.40 -1.88 -10.47
C MET A 120 -8.60 -1.84 -11.98
N ALA A 121 -7.55 -2.07 -12.75
CA ALA A 121 -7.64 -2.12 -14.21
C ALA A 121 -8.42 -3.34 -14.69
N ALA A 122 -8.39 -4.45 -13.96
CA ALA A 122 -9.10 -5.69 -14.29
C ALA A 122 -10.52 -5.74 -13.72
N ALA A 123 -10.83 -4.91 -12.74
CA ALA A 123 -12.15 -4.90 -12.10
C ALA A 123 -13.22 -4.39 -13.08
N PRO A 124 -14.39 -5.01 -13.11
CA PRO A 124 -15.48 -4.54 -13.98
C PRO A 124 -16.08 -3.22 -13.52
#